data_5310a3e01a92d3532dcea97e3f43ccf7
#
_entry.id   5310a3e01a92d3532dcea97e3f43ccf7
#
_cell.length_a   1.000
_cell.length_b   1.000
_cell.length_c   1.000
_cell.angle_alpha   90.00
_cell.angle_beta   90.00
_cell.angle_gamma   90.00
#
_symmetry.space_group_name_H-M   'P 1'
#
loop_
_entity.id
_entity.type
_entity.pdbx_description
1 polymer ?
#
loop_
_entity_poly.entity_id
_entity_poly.type
_entity_poly.pdbx_seq_one_letter_code
_entity_poly.pdbx_strand_id
1 'polypeptide(L)'
;MSLSTHVLDTERGRPAAGVRVEVYRGDERVAEETTDHDGRIADLAGDVDAGVYRVVFHPPSPFFRRVELEVELGDGHTHLPLLVSSYACATYRGS
;
A
#
# COMPACT_ATOMS: atom_id res chain seq x y z
N MET A 1 -9.50 12.20 -5.65
CA MET A 1 -8.76 11.55 -4.54
C MET A 1 -7.49 10.93 -5.10
N SER A 2 -6.40 10.99 -4.39
CA SER A 2 -5.16 10.33 -4.78
C SER A 2 -4.60 9.53 -3.60
N LEU A 3 -3.76 8.54 -3.90
CA LEU A 3 -3.24 7.61 -2.91
C LEU A 3 -1.76 7.36 -3.17
N SER A 4 -0.97 7.36 -2.12
CA SER A 4 0.43 6.97 -2.19
C SER A 4 0.75 5.97 -1.09
N THR A 5 1.85 5.26 -1.24
CA THR A 5 2.30 4.30 -0.23
C THR A 5 3.82 4.31 -0.11
N HIS A 6 4.30 3.76 0.98
CA HIS A 6 5.71 3.57 1.26
C HIS A 6 5.85 2.27 2.05
N VAL A 7 6.51 1.29 1.49
CA VAL A 7 6.72 0.00 2.15
C VAL A 7 8.12 -0.04 2.74
N LEU A 8 8.19 -0.29 4.04
CA LEU A 8 9.44 -0.28 4.79
C LEU A 8 9.68 -1.67 5.38
N ASP A 9 10.87 -2.21 5.10
CA ASP A 9 11.34 -3.48 5.66
C ASP A 9 12.01 -3.17 6.99
N THR A 10 11.28 -3.36 8.09
CA THR A 10 11.77 -3.04 9.42
C THR A 10 12.73 -4.10 9.96
N GLU A 11 12.77 -5.27 9.35
CA GLU A 11 13.76 -6.31 9.66
C GLU A 11 15.16 -5.86 9.25
N ARG A 12 15.28 -5.30 8.05
CA ARG A 12 16.55 -4.85 7.48
C ARG A 12 16.79 -3.35 7.67
N GLY A 13 15.80 -2.60 8.16
CA GLY A 13 15.92 -1.17 8.38
C GLY A 13 16.03 -0.36 7.10
N ARG A 14 15.36 -0.77 6.04
CA ARG A 14 15.43 -0.09 4.74
C ARG A 14 14.12 -0.21 3.96
N PRO A 15 13.90 0.63 2.93
CA PRO A 15 12.73 0.52 2.07
C PRO A 15 12.66 -0.81 1.35
N ALA A 16 11.45 -1.28 1.09
CA ALA A 16 11.20 -2.52 0.36
C ALA A 16 10.84 -2.19 -1.09
N ALA A 17 11.78 -2.41 -2.00
CA ALA A 17 11.58 -2.24 -3.43
C ALA A 17 10.93 -3.48 -4.03
N GLY A 18 10.18 -3.31 -5.13
CA GLY A 18 9.62 -4.43 -5.86
C GLY A 18 8.38 -5.07 -5.22
N VAL A 19 7.74 -4.38 -4.30
CA VAL A 19 6.53 -4.88 -3.65
C VAL A 19 5.32 -4.53 -4.51
N ARG A 20 4.56 -5.54 -4.90
CA ARG A 20 3.35 -5.37 -5.69
C ARG A 20 2.21 -4.90 -4.77
N VAL A 21 1.49 -3.88 -5.22
CA VAL A 21 0.35 -3.32 -4.50
C VAL A 21 -0.82 -3.19 -5.48
N GLU A 22 -1.98 -3.67 -5.05
CA GLU A 22 -3.19 -3.61 -5.85
C GLU A 22 -4.24 -2.80 -5.12
N VAL A 23 -5.10 -2.11 -5.87
CA VAL A 23 -6.22 -1.36 -5.31
C VAL A 23 -7.50 -1.84 -5.97
N TYR A 24 -8.49 -2.18 -5.15
CA TYR A 24 -9.79 -2.65 -5.60
C TYR A 24 -10.90 -1.74 -5.11
N ARG A 25 -11.91 -1.58 -5.95
CA ARG A 25 -13.20 -1.01 -5.55
C ARG A 25 -14.25 -2.08 -5.79
N GLY A 26 -14.80 -2.65 -4.71
CA GLY A 26 -15.60 -3.85 -4.81
C GLY A 26 -14.76 -4.98 -5.38
N ASP A 27 -15.25 -5.62 -6.43
CA ASP A 27 -14.52 -6.71 -7.09
C ASP A 27 -13.65 -6.24 -8.25
N GLU A 28 -13.66 -4.93 -8.54
CA GLU A 28 -12.91 -4.39 -9.66
C GLU A 28 -11.53 -3.91 -9.21
N ARG A 29 -10.47 -4.42 -9.87
CA ARG A 29 -9.13 -3.91 -9.66
C ARG A 29 -8.98 -2.60 -10.43
N VAL A 30 -8.77 -1.50 -9.71
CA VAL A 30 -8.62 -0.18 -10.32
C VAL A 30 -7.17 0.23 -10.52
N ALA A 31 -6.23 -0.44 -9.85
CA ALA A 31 -4.81 -0.17 -10.02
C ALA A 31 -3.96 -1.35 -9.57
N GLU A 32 -2.77 -1.45 -10.17
CA GLU A 32 -1.70 -2.34 -9.72
C GLU A 32 -0.38 -1.67 -10.05
N GLU A 33 0.45 -1.49 -9.04
CA GLU A 33 1.76 -0.86 -9.17
C GLU A 33 2.76 -1.59 -8.29
N THR A 34 4.04 -1.34 -8.54
CA THR A 34 5.14 -1.95 -7.79
C THR A 34 5.98 -0.85 -7.17
N THR A 35 6.41 -1.03 -5.92
CA THR A 35 7.24 -0.02 -5.24
C THR A 35 8.56 0.16 -5.96
N ASP A 36 9.05 1.40 -5.98
CA ASP A 36 10.33 1.75 -6.57
C ASP A 36 11.49 1.43 -5.62
N HIS A 37 12.70 1.87 -5.97
CA HIS A 37 13.89 1.60 -5.17
C HIS A 37 13.85 2.22 -3.78
N ASP A 38 13.01 3.23 -3.57
CA ASP A 38 12.79 3.84 -2.26
C ASP A 38 11.60 3.22 -1.52
N GLY A 39 11.02 2.16 -2.04
CA GLY A 39 9.85 1.51 -1.46
C GLY A 39 8.56 2.29 -1.64
N ARG A 40 8.53 3.24 -2.58
CA ARG A 40 7.41 4.16 -2.74
C ARG A 40 6.62 3.90 -4.00
N ILE A 41 5.33 4.24 -3.91
CA ILE A 41 4.46 4.44 -5.07
C ILE A 41 3.82 5.81 -4.85
N ALA A 42 4.22 6.80 -5.63
CA ALA A 42 3.77 8.18 -5.45
C ALA A 42 2.33 8.38 -5.88
N ASP A 43 1.89 7.63 -6.89
CA ASP A 43 0.54 7.73 -7.44
C ASP A 43 -0.01 6.34 -7.69
N LEU A 44 -0.75 5.83 -6.71
CA LEU A 44 -1.25 4.46 -6.69
C LEU A 44 -2.67 4.45 -7.17
N ALA A 45 -3.27 4.66 -7.98
CA ALA A 45 -4.64 4.58 -8.47
C ALA A 45 -5.07 5.79 -9.30
N GLY A 46 -4.17 6.75 -9.49
CA GLY A 46 -4.51 7.95 -10.24
C GLY A 46 -5.55 8.78 -9.49
N ASP A 47 -6.35 9.49 -10.23
CA ASP A 47 -7.41 10.30 -9.66
C ASP A 47 -8.70 9.49 -9.69
N VAL A 48 -9.11 8.97 -8.53
CA VAL A 48 -10.33 8.16 -8.39
C VAL A 48 -11.30 8.84 -7.44
N ASP A 49 -12.57 8.41 -7.49
CA ASP A 49 -13.61 8.96 -6.64
C ASP A 49 -13.39 8.57 -5.18
N ALA A 50 -13.83 9.45 -4.28
CA ALA A 50 -13.87 9.12 -2.86
C ALA A 50 -14.75 7.90 -2.63
N GLY A 51 -14.41 7.09 -1.65
CA GLY A 51 -15.17 5.89 -1.32
C GLY A 51 -14.34 4.86 -0.58
N VAL A 52 -14.89 3.66 -0.47
CA VAL A 52 -14.24 2.55 0.21
C VAL A 52 -13.43 1.74 -0.79
N TYR A 53 -12.17 1.52 -0.48
CA TYR A 53 -11.24 0.76 -1.32
C TYR A 53 -10.55 -0.31 -0.51
N ARG A 54 -10.15 -1.37 -1.19
CA ARG A 54 -9.33 -2.42 -0.61
C ARG A 54 -7.93 -2.33 -1.22
N VAL A 55 -6.93 -2.14 -0.36
CA VAL A 55 -5.53 -2.05 -0.78
C VAL A 55 -4.84 -3.35 -0.40
N VAL A 56 -4.23 -4.01 -1.36
CA VAL A 56 -3.64 -5.34 -1.17
C VAL A 56 -2.15 -5.24 -1.44
N PHE A 57 -1.34 -5.52 -0.42
CA PHE A 57 0.11 -5.55 -0.50
C PHE A 57 0.59 -7.00 -0.57
N HIS A 58 1.63 -7.24 -1.36
CA HIS A 58 2.33 -8.52 -1.40
C HIS A 58 3.71 -8.32 -0.79
N PRO A 59 3.82 -8.33 0.54
CA PRO A 59 5.03 -7.88 1.22
C PRO A 59 6.15 -8.92 1.20
N PRO A 60 7.41 -8.49 1.43
CA PRO A 60 8.54 -9.41 1.51
C PRO A 60 8.58 -10.08 2.88
N SER A 61 7.64 -10.95 3.15
CA SER A 61 7.53 -11.66 4.42
C SER A 61 7.41 -13.16 4.15
N PRO A 62 8.06 -14.00 4.97
CA PRO A 62 7.89 -15.45 4.85
C PRO A 62 6.55 -15.92 5.43
N PHE A 63 5.85 -15.06 6.16
CA PHE A 63 4.62 -15.40 6.86
C PHE A 63 3.40 -14.71 6.26
N PHE A 64 3.45 -13.39 6.07
CA PHE A 64 2.33 -12.65 5.49
C PHE A 64 2.41 -12.76 3.98
N ARG A 65 1.55 -13.59 3.39
CA ARG A 65 1.50 -13.73 1.93
C ARG A 65 0.95 -12.49 1.27
N ARG A 66 0.01 -11.84 1.95
CA ARG A 66 -0.52 -10.54 1.53
C ARG A 66 -1.14 -9.86 2.74
N VAL A 67 -1.21 -8.53 2.65
CA VAL A 67 -1.86 -7.71 3.65
C VAL A 67 -2.96 -6.94 2.94
N GLU A 68 -4.20 -7.15 3.34
CA GLU A 68 -5.35 -6.45 2.77
C GLU A 68 -5.89 -5.46 3.78
N LEU A 69 -6.09 -4.22 3.32
CA LEU A 69 -6.63 -3.15 4.13
C LEU A 69 -7.87 -2.60 3.45
N GLU A 70 -8.98 -2.54 4.15
CA GLU A 70 -10.15 -1.84 3.68
C GLU A 70 -10.12 -0.44 4.27
N VAL A 71 -10.10 0.58 3.41
CA VAL A 71 -9.92 1.96 3.84
C VAL A 71 -10.97 2.84 3.20
N GLU A 72 -11.39 3.86 3.94
CA GLU A 72 -12.28 4.88 3.40
C GLU A 72 -11.42 6.08 2.98
N LEU A 73 -11.46 6.42 1.70
CA LEU A 73 -10.68 7.50 1.11
C LEU A 73 -11.61 8.66 0.78
N GLY A 74 -11.33 9.80 1.40
CA GLY A 74 -12.06 11.03 1.15
C GLY A 74 -11.48 11.81 -0.03
N ASP A 75 -11.84 13.07 -0.14
CA ASP A 75 -11.24 13.97 -1.13
C ASP A 75 -9.81 14.30 -0.72
N GLY A 76 -8.98 14.65 -1.70
CA GLY A 76 -7.59 15.00 -1.47
C GLY A 76 -6.68 13.80 -1.52
N HIS A 77 -5.49 13.93 -0.92
CA HIS A 77 -4.44 12.92 -0.97
C HIS A 77 -4.36 12.14 0.34
N THR A 78 -4.21 10.82 0.24
CA THR A 78 -3.98 9.94 1.39
C THR A 78 -2.67 9.19 1.20
N HIS A 79 -1.85 9.14 2.23
CA HIS A 79 -0.62 8.34 2.25
C HIS A 79 -0.84 7.16 3.20
N LEU A 80 -0.68 5.94 2.67
CA LEU A 80 -0.92 4.70 3.41
C LEU A 80 0.36 3.88 3.44
N PRO A 81 1.24 4.08 4.43
CA PRO A 81 2.47 3.31 4.54
C PRO A 81 2.25 1.93 5.13
N LEU A 82 3.15 1.01 4.82
CA LEU A 82 3.18 -0.32 5.41
C LEU A 82 4.57 -0.60 5.94
N LEU A 83 4.67 -0.90 7.23
CA LEU A 83 5.89 -1.35 7.87
C LEU A 83 5.79 -2.87 8.02
N VAL A 84 6.76 -3.60 7.55
CA VAL A 84 6.71 -5.06 7.55
C VAL A 84 8.05 -5.65 8.00
N SER A 85 7.96 -6.66 8.85
CA SER A 85 9.08 -7.52 9.21
C SER A 85 8.70 -8.96 8.86
N SER A 86 9.52 -9.92 9.25
CA SER A 86 9.25 -11.32 8.95
C SER A 86 7.89 -11.78 9.50
N TYR A 87 7.50 -11.33 10.69
CA TYR A 87 6.31 -11.84 11.38
C TYR A 87 5.41 -10.75 11.95
N ALA A 88 5.62 -9.51 11.58
CA ALA A 88 4.80 -8.41 12.06
C ALA A 88 4.61 -7.35 10.98
N CYS A 89 3.49 -6.66 11.03
CA CYS A 89 3.28 -5.51 10.17
C CYS A 89 2.48 -4.45 10.89
N ALA A 90 2.63 -3.21 10.44
CA ALA A 90 1.89 -2.07 10.96
C ALA A 90 1.57 -1.13 9.81
N THR A 91 0.44 -0.47 9.93
CA THR A 91 0.02 0.51 8.94
C THR A 91 -0.68 1.66 9.66
N TYR A 92 -0.74 2.80 9.01
CA TYR A 92 -1.43 3.98 9.56
C TYR A 92 -1.72 4.94 8.41
N ARG A 93 -2.61 5.89 8.68
CA ARG A 93 -2.86 6.95 7.71
C ARG A 93 -1.81 8.04 7.94
N GLY A 94 -0.96 8.24 6.94
CA GLY A 94 0.02 9.30 6.95
C GLY A 94 -0.65 10.67 6.84
N SER A 95 -0.02 11.67 7.36
CA SER A 95 -0.54 13.04 7.32
C SER A 95 -0.08 13.79 6.07
#